data_2be68a825d0e294c5ef34f7a8e9db056
#
_entry.id   2be68a825d0e294c5ef34f7a8e9db056
#
_cell.length_a   1.000
_cell.length_b   1.000
_cell.length_c   1.000
_cell.angle_alpha   90.00
_cell.angle_beta   90.00
_cell.angle_gamma   90.00
#
_symmetry.space_group_name_H-M   'P 1'
#
loop_
_entity.id
_entity.type
_entity.pdbx_description
1 polymer ?
#
loop_
_entity_poly.entity_id
_entity_poly.type
_entity_poly.pdbx_seq_one_letter_code
_entity_poly.pdbx_strand_id
1 'polypeptide(L)'
;MSERGQPPEMTSLGEKSFLSAANPPNAPIIVTIGVYGSDEAGFFDALQQAGVDTFVDIRSRRGVRGAAYAFANSQRLQARLAELGIRYLHRPDLAPSPETRGQQYAADKAGKTAKRQRTVLDPAFAAAYRQERLASFDSRQFLADLGPEARIVALFCVEREPAACHRSLLATRLQRDLGLPVKHLIAGQIAPEDTD
;
A
#
# COMPACT_ATOMS: atom_id res chain seq x y z
N MET A 1 52.20 -52.38 -14.12
CA MET A 1 50.78 -52.31 -14.50
C MET A 1 50.13 -51.35 -13.50
N SER A 2 49.96 -50.12 -13.95
CA SER A 2 49.42 -49.04 -13.15
C SER A 2 48.08 -48.61 -13.71
N GLU A 3 47.00 -48.94 -13.03
CA GLU A 3 45.68 -48.42 -13.35
C GLU A 3 45.49 -47.07 -12.65
N ARG A 4 45.32 -46.06 -13.46
CA ARG A 4 44.96 -44.71 -12.98
C ARG A 4 43.44 -44.63 -12.97
N GLY A 5 42.88 -44.60 -11.72
CA GLY A 5 41.48 -44.30 -11.49
C GLY A 5 41.15 -42.85 -11.89
N GLN A 6 40.12 -42.67 -12.72
CA GLN A 6 39.49 -41.37 -13.04
C GLN A 6 38.69 -40.88 -11.82
N PRO A 7 38.67 -39.59 -11.58
CA PRO A 7 37.78 -38.99 -10.56
C PRO A 7 36.32 -38.92 -11.08
N PRO A 8 35.32 -39.02 -10.22
CA PRO A 8 33.92 -38.95 -10.61
C PRO A 8 33.53 -37.55 -11.11
N GLU A 9 32.77 -37.52 -12.20
CA GLU A 9 32.15 -36.34 -12.75
C GLU A 9 31.18 -35.70 -11.71
N MET A 10 31.44 -34.45 -11.38
CA MET A 10 30.52 -33.62 -10.60
C MET A 10 29.29 -33.28 -11.49
N THR A 11 28.18 -33.92 -11.20
CA THR A 11 26.88 -33.61 -11.76
C THR A 11 26.49 -32.19 -11.40
N SER A 12 26.47 -31.31 -12.40
CA SER A 12 25.96 -29.95 -12.34
C SER A 12 24.51 -29.95 -11.84
N LEU A 13 24.29 -29.53 -10.59
CA LEU A 13 22.96 -29.21 -10.08
C LEU A 13 22.48 -27.97 -10.83
N GLY A 14 21.47 -28.19 -11.66
CA GLY A 14 20.85 -27.12 -12.45
C GLY A 14 20.44 -25.92 -11.62
N GLU A 15 21.01 -24.76 -11.97
CA GLU A 15 20.52 -23.48 -11.57
C GLU A 15 19.06 -23.35 -12.00
N LYS A 16 18.15 -23.48 -11.04
CA LYS A 16 16.75 -23.09 -11.25
C LYS A 16 16.76 -21.59 -11.48
N SER A 17 16.81 -21.19 -12.71
CA SER A 17 16.52 -19.84 -13.18
C SER A 17 15.18 -19.43 -12.56
N PHE A 18 15.21 -18.53 -11.59
CA PHE A 18 14.04 -17.77 -11.17
C PHE A 18 13.70 -16.84 -12.32
N LEU A 19 12.94 -17.35 -13.29
CA LEU A 19 12.29 -16.54 -14.29
C LEU A 19 11.43 -15.52 -13.54
N SER A 20 11.90 -14.26 -13.57
CA SER A 20 11.10 -13.09 -13.24
C SER A 20 9.80 -13.23 -14.05
N ALA A 21 8.71 -13.55 -13.34
CA ALA A 21 7.40 -13.57 -13.96
C ALA A 21 7.12 -12.14 -14.45
N ALA A 22 7.26 -11.93 -15.74
CA ALA A 22 6.85 -10.68 -16.36
C ALA A 22 5.39 -10.44 -15.96
N ASN A 23 5.12 -9.25 -15.40
CA ASN A 23 3.75 -8.82 -15.07
C ASN A 23 2.84 -9.10 -16.28
N PRO A 24 1.67 -9.71 -16.10
CA PRO A 24 0.73 -9.86 -17.20
C PRO A 24 0.46 -8.46 -17.79
N PRO A 25 0.33 -8.31 -19.11
CA PRO A 25 0.27 -7.01 -19.81
C PRO A 25 -0.90 -6.11 -19.34
N ASN A 26 -1.80 -6.62 -18.50
CA ASN A 26 -2.95 -5.91 -17.93
C ASN A 26 -2.96 -5.93 -16.39
N ALA A 27 -1.83 -6.24 -15.73
CA ALA A 27 -1.79 -6.22 -14.27
C ALA A 27 -1.93 -4.78 -13.74
N PRO A 28 -2.74 -4.55 -12.69
CA PRO A 28 -2.92 -3.22 -12.16
C PRO A 28 -1.63 -2.71 -11.49
N ILE A 29 -1.46 -1.40 -11.52
CA ILE A 29 -0.46 -0.70 -10.71
C ILE A 29 -1.09 -0.37 -9.36
N ILE A 30 -0.41 -0.71 -8.28
CA ILE A 30 -0.85 -0.34 -6.94
C ILE A 30 -0.17 1.00 -6.56
N VAL A 31 -0.98 2.01 -6.28
CA VAL A 31 -0.48 3.22 -5.65
C VAL A 31 -0.98 3.28 -4.21
N THR A 32 -0.28 4.00 -3.34
CA THR A 32 -0.74 4.24 -1.98
C THR A 32 -0.73 5.73 -1.69
N ILE A 33 -1.72 6.21 -0.95
CA ILE A 33 -1.85 7.62 -0.60
C ILE A 33 -2.30 7.80 0.85
N GLY A 34 -1.79 8.84 1.51
CA GLY A 34 -2.22 9.30 2.83
C GLY A 34 -2.75 10.72 2.75
N VAL A 35 -3.53 11.14 3.75
CA VAL A 35 -4.16 12.46 3.76
C VAL A 35 -3.40 13.48 4.60
N TYR A 36 -2.65 13.06 5.63
CA TYR A 36 -1.94 14.01 6.48
C TYR A 36 -0.82 14.74 5.71
N GLY A 37 -0.76 16.05 5.93
CA GLY A 37 0.23 16.92 5.31
C GLY A 37 -0.12 17.36 3.88
N SER A 38 -1.36 17.10 3.43
CA SER A 38 -1.90 17.64 2.17
C SER A 38 -3.13 18.50 2.42
N ASP A 39 -3.38 19.41 1.52
CA ASP A 39 -4.68 20.06 1.37
C ASP A 39 -5.58 19.26 0.40
N GLU A 40 -6.80 19.74 0.20
CA GLU A 40 -7.78 19.10 -0.66
C GLU A 40 -7.31 19.05 -2.12
N ALA A 41 -6.81 20.17 -2.66
CA ALA A 41 -6.36 20.26 -4.04
C ALA A 41 -5.21 19.28 -4.31
N GLY A 42 -4.11 19.39 -3.56
CA GLY A 42 -2.94 18.54 -3.73
C GLY A 42 -3.23 17.04 -3.54
N PHE A 43 -4.21 16.70 -2.69
CA PHE A 43 -4.63 15.30 -2.54
C PHE A 43 -5.29 14.75 -3.81
N PHE A 44 -6.27 15.46 -4.37
CA PHE A 44 -6.97 15.00 -5.57
C PHE A 44 -6.12 15.14 -6.83
N ASP A 45 -5.28 16.18 -6.92
CA ASP A 45 -4.32 16.35 -8.02
C ASP A 45 -3.34 15.18 -8.09
N ALA A 46 -2.84 14.72 -6.94
CA ALA A 46 -1.95 13.55 -6.90
C ALA A 46 -2.62 12.27 -7.43
N LEU A 47 -3.92 12.07 -7.15
CA LEU A 47 -4.68 10.93 -7.68
C LEU A 47 -4.88 11.05 -9.19
N GLN A 48 -5.24 12.24 -9.69
CA GLN A 48 -5.45 12.49 -11.13
C GLN A 48 -4.15 12.35 -11.92
N GLN A 49 -3.05 12.95 -11.46
CA GLN A 49 -1.73 12.86 -12.09
C GLN A 49 -1.21 11.42 -12.12
N ALA A 50 -1.55 10.62 -11.11
CA ALA A 50 -1.22 9.20 -11.11
C ALA A 50 -2.15 8.36 -12.01
N GLY A 51 -3.23 8.94 -12.56
CA GLY A 51 -4.22 8.25 -13.38
C GLY A 51 -5.05 7.23 -12.62
N VAL A 52 -5.30 7.46 -11.31
CA VAL A 52 -6.08 6.54 -10.46
C VAL A 52 -7.49 6.40 -11.00
N ASP A 53 -7.93 5.17 -11.22
CA ASP A 53 -9.30 4.81 -11.62
C ASP A 53 -10.09 4.13 -10.49
N THR A 54 -9.39 3.49 -9.55
CA THR A 54 -9.99 2.76 -8.44
C THR A 54 -9.37 3.17 -7.12
N PHE A 55 -10.20 3.58 -6.17
CA PHE A 55 -9.79 4.04 -4.85
C PHE A 55 -10.30 3.09 -3.77
N VAL A 56 -9.39 2.46 -3.04
CA VAL A 56 -9.69 1.48 -2.00
C VAL A 56 -9.41 2.07 -0.63
N ASP A 57 -10.47 2.44 0.08
CA ASP A 57 -10.41 2.95 1.45
C ASP A 57 -10.30 1.79 2.44
N ILE A 58 -9.10 1.58 2.98
CA ILE A 58 -8.80 0.50 3.94
C ILE A 58 -8.90 0.95 5.40
N ARG A 59 -9.56 2.05 5.68
CA ARG A 59 -9.79 2.54 7.05
C ARG A 59 -10.98 1.86 7.70
N SER A 60 -10.89 1.55 8.99
CA SER A 60 -12.05 1.09 9.77
C SER A 60 -13.08 2.22 9.99
N ARG A 61 -12.60 3.45 10.18
CA ARG A 61 -13.42 4.66 10.36
C ARG A 61 -13.12 5.63 9.24
N ARG A 62 -14.15 6.07 8.53
CA ARG A 62 -14.05 6.95 7.36
C ARG A 62 -14.11 8.46 7.69
N GLY A 63 -13.94 8.82 8.96
CA GLY A 63 -13.83 10.22 9.43
C GLY A 63 -12.39 10.56 9.78
N VAL A 64 -11.98 11.80 9.45
CA VAL A 64 -10.68 12.37 9.84
C VAL A 64 -10.95 13.63 10.67
N ARG A 65 -10.24 13.75 11.79
CA ARG A 65 -10.41 14.93 12.68
C ARG A 65 -9.62 16.13 12.15
N GLY A 66 -10.21 17.30 12.25
CA GLY A 66 -9.65 18.60 11.85
C GLY A 66 -10.28 19.13 10.57
N ALA A 67 -10.62 20.41 10.55
CA ALA A 67 -11.29 21.06 9.43
C ALA A 67 -10.48 20.95 8.12
N ALA A 68 -9.15 21.06 8.22
CA ALA A 68 -8.25 20.93 7.08
C ALA A 68 -8.34 19.57 6.34
N TYR A 69 -8.83 18.53 7.02
CA TYR A 69 -8.96 17.18 6.41
C TYR A 69 -10.41 16.75 6.21
N ALA A 70 -11.37 17.69 6.29
CA ALA A 70 -12.79 17.40 6.15
C ALA A 70 -13.14 16.81 4.78
N PHE A 71 -12.37 17.09 3.74
CA PHE A 71 -12.51 16.54 2.41
C PHE A 71 -12.31 15.02 2.36
N ALA A 72 -11.52 14.46 3.29
CA ALA A 72 -11.27 13.02 3.38
C ALA A 72 -12.33 12.26 4.21
N ASN A 73 -13.40 12.94 4.66
CA ASN A 73 -14.54 12.30 5.30
C ASN A 73 -15.45 11.63 4.25
N SER A 74 -16.05 10.51 4.64
CA SER A 74 -16.69 9.56 3.74
C SER A 74 -17.53 10.18 2.61
N GLN A 75 -18.50 11.02 2.94
CA GLN A 75 -19.42 11.57 1.93
C GLN A 75 -18.72 12.54 0.96
N ARG A 76 -17.91 13.46 1.51
CA ARG A 76 -17.17 14.44 0.69
C ARG A 76 -16.15 13.75 -0.21
N LEU A 77 -15.40 12.80 0.35
CA LEU A 77 -14.41 12.03 -0.40
C LEU A 77 -15.06 11.28 -1.56
N GLN A 78 -16.15 10.56 -1.30
CA GLN A 78 -16.84 9.79 -2.33
C GLN A 78 -17.45 10.69 -3.42
N ALA A 79 -18.07 11.80 -3.04
CA ALA A 79 -18.62 12.76 -4.00
C ALA A 79 -17.52 13.29 -4.94
N ARG A 80 -16.39 13.72 -4.36
CA ARG A 80 -15.28 14.24 -5.16
C ARG A 80 -14.62 13.18 -6.06
N LEU A 81 -14.45 11.95 -5.57
CA LEU A 81 -13.94 10.85 -6.39
C LEU A 81 -14.89 10.53 -7.54
N ALA A 82 -16.20 10.54 -7.31
CA ALA A 82 -17.21 10.33 -8.37
C ALA A 82 -17.16 11.42 -9.46
N GLU A 83 -17.00 12.71 -9.07
CA GLU A 83 -16.80 13.82 -10.02
C GLU A 83 -15.56 13.63 -10.89
N LEU A 84 -14.51 12.98 -10.35
CA LEU A 84 -13.26 12.68 -11.06
C LEU A 84 -13.31 11.37 -11.84
N GLY A 85 -14.43 10.66 -11.84
CA GLY A 85 -14.57 9.34 -12.48
C GLY A 85 -13.80 8.22 -11.77
N ILE A 86 -13.41 8.42 -10.51
CA ILE A 86 -12.66 7.43 -9.73
C ILE A 86 -13.63 6.58 -8.92
N ARG A 87 -13.61 5.26 -9.15
CA ARG A 87 -14.46 4.32 -8.42
C ARG A 87 -13.99 4.16 -6.98
N TYR A 88 -14.90 4.29 -6.01
CA TYR A 88 -14.64 4.14 -4.59
C TYR A 88 -15.08 2.78 -4.07
N LEU A 89 -14.19 2.11 -3.32
CA LEU A 89 -14.47 0.88 -2.59
C LEU A 89 -14.03 1.03 -1.13
N HIS A 90 -14.86 0.55 -0.20
CA HIS A 90 -14.52 0.51 1.22
C HIS A 90 -14.22 -0.93 1.65
N ARG A 91 -13.01 -1.16 2.15
CA ARG A 91 -12.51 -2.47 2.62
C ARG A 91 -12.09 -2.38 4.09
N PRO A 92 -13.06 -2.26 5.01
CA PRO A 92 -12.78 -2.19 6.45
C PRO A 92 -12.21 -3.49 7.03
N ASP A 93 -12.39 -4.60 6.33
CA ASP A 93 -11.78 -5.89 6.60
C ASP A 93 -10.25 -5.86 6.56
N LEU A 94 -9.67 -4.92 5.80
CA LEU A 94 -8.22 -4.68 5.70
C LEU A 94 -7.70 -3.70 6.76
N ALA A 95 -8.58 -3.14 7.59
CA ALA A 95 -8.15 -2.28 8.69
C ALA A 95 -7.61 -3.11 9.87
N PRO A 96 -6.60 -2.60 10.61
CA PRO A 96 -6.13 -3.26 11.83
C PRO A 96 -7.23 -3.29 12.89
N SER A 97 -7.25 -4.33 13.71
CA SER A 97 -8.15 -4.44 14.86
C SER A 97 -7.92 -3.32 15.89
N PRO A 98 -8.86 -3.10 16.83
CA PRO A 98 -8.64 -2.19 17.96
C PRO A 98 -7.41 -2.57 18.79
N GLU A 99 -7.17 -3.87 18.99
CA GLU A 99 -6.04 -4.44 19.74
C GLU A 99 -4.71 -4.10 19.06
N THR A 100 -4.60 -4.39 17.76
CA THR A 100 -3.39 -4.07 16.97
C THR A 100 -3.15 -2.56 16.94
N ARG A 101 -4.20 -1.73 16.78
CA ARG A 101 -4.05 -0.27 16.90
C ARG A 101 -3.57 0.17 18.26
N GLY A 102 -4.01 -0.53 19.32
CA GLY A 102 -3.57 -0.28 20.70
C GLY A 102 -2.06 -0.39 20.87
N GLN A 103 -1.43 -1.36 20.22
CA GLN A 103 0.03 -1.53 20.25
C GLN A 103 0.75 -0.29 19.67
N GLN A 104 0.29 0.22 18.53
CA GLN A 104 0.86 1.42 17.95
C GLN A 104 0.66 2.66 18.85
N TYR A 105 -0.52 2.79 19.47
CA TYR A 105 -0.77 3.91 20.38
C TYR A 105 0.10 3.84 21.64
N ALA A 106 0.38 2.65 22.14
CA ALA A 106 1.30 2.46 23.26
C ALA A 106 2.73 2.87 22.89
N ALA A 107 3.21 2.45 21.72
CA ALA A 107 4.51 2.83 21.19
C ALA A 107 4.61 4.35 20.95
N ASP A 108 3.61 4.96 20.33
CA ASP A 108 3.55 6.42 20.11
C ASP A 108 3.62 7.19 21.44
N LYS A 109 2.87 6.72 22.46
CA LYS A 109 2.86 7.32 23.80
C LYS A 109 4.23 7.22 24.46
N ALA A 110 4.87 6.05 24.40
CA ALA A 110 6.20 5.83 24.95
C ALA A 110 7.26 6.70 24.25
N GLY A 111 7.19 6.81 22.94
CA GLY A 111 8.08 7.65 22.11
C GLY A 111 7.70 9.13 22.08
N LYS A 112 6.63 9.56 22.78
CA LYS A 112 6.08 10.93 22.73
C LYS A 112 5.81 11.44 21.30
N THR A 113 5.45 10.54 20.39
CA THR A 113 5.24 10.83 18.98
C THR A 113 3.75 11.09 18.71
N ALA A 114 3.42 12.25 18.17
CA ALA A 114 2.04 12.50 17.72
C ALA A 114 1.73 11.68 16.46
N LYS A 115 0.51 11.15 16.34
CA LYS A 115 0.09 10.32 15.21
C LYS A 115 0.44 10.93 13.83
N ARG A 116 0.27 12.24 13.67
CA ARG A 116 0.56 12.96 12.41
C ARG A 116 2.05 13.14 12.12
N GLN A 117 2.90 12.91 13.13
CA GLN A 117 4.36 13.03 13.04
C GLN A 117 5.04 11.67 12.94
N ARG A 118 4.26 10.59 12.96
CA ARG A 118 4.80 9.24 12.84
C ARG A 118 5.43 9.05 11.47
N THR A 119 6.64 8.53 11.44
CA THR A 119 7.40 8.23 10.21
C THR A 119 7.55 6.74 9.95
N VAL A 120 7.35 5.89 10.99
CA VAL A 120 7.49 4.44 10.89
C VAL A 120 6.47 3.74 11.79
N LEU A 121 6.03 2.54 11.40
CA LEU A 121 5.21 1.66 12.23
C LEU A 121 6.06 1.00 13.31
N ASP A 122 5.46 0.82 14.47
CA ASP A 122 6.03 -0.04 15.51
C ASP A 122 6.15 -1.50 15.01
N PRO A 123 7.27 -2.18 15.27
CA PRO A 123 7.47 -3.57 14.82
C PRO A 123 6.42 -4.55 15.34
N ALA A 124 5.94 -4.40 16.59
CA ALA A 124 4.90 -5.26 17.14
C ALA A 124 3.56 -5.04 16.42
N PHE A 125 3.19 -3.77 16.16
CA PHE A 125 2.04 -3.48 15.30
C PHE A 125 2.16 -4.13 13.94
N ALA A 126 3.31 -3.99 13.27
CA ALA A 126 3.51 -4.55 11.94
C ALA A 126 3.43 -6.08 11.92
N ALA A 127 3.96 -6.75 12.95
CA ALA A 127 3.86 -8.20 13.11
C ALA A 127 2.41 -8.64 13.35
N ALA A 128 1.70 -7.99 14.26
CA ALA A 128 0.30 -8.27 14.57
C ALA A 128 -0.60 -8.05 13.33
N TYR A 129 -0.44 -6.96 12.61
CA TYR A 129 -1.21 -6.70 11.39
C TYR A 129 -0.97 -7.77 10.31
N ARG A 130 0.28 -8.19 10.11
CA ARG A 130 0.58 -9.29 9.17
C ARG A 130 -0.11 -10.58 9.59
N GLN A 131 -0.11 -10.90 10.89
CA GLN A 131 -0.74 -12.11 11.41
C GLN A 131 -2.26 -12.07 11.30
N GLU A 132 -2.90 -10.96 11.69
CA GLU A 132 -4.36 -10.88 11.77
C GLU A 132 -5.04 -10.64 10.41
N ARG A 133 -4.39 -9.88 9.52
CA ARG A 133 -5.00 -9.44 8.26
C ARG A 133 -4.34 -10.03 7.01
N LEU A 134 -3.03 -10.19 7.01
CA LEU A 134 -2.33 -10.64 5.83
C LEU A 134 -2.03 -12.13 5.80
N ALA A 135 -2.12 -12.87 6.91
CA ALA A 135 -1.84 -14.31 6.91
C ALA A 135 -2.82 -15.09 6.01
N SER A 136 -4.11 -14.76 6.08
CA SER A 136 -5.17 -15.38 5.27
C SER A 136 -5.60 -14.53 4.07
N PHE A 137 -4.90 -13.41 3.79
CA PHE A 137 -5.25 -12.53 2.68
C PHE A 137 -4.96 -13.18 1.33
N ASP A 138 -6.00 -13.30 0.52
CA ASP A 138 -5.89 -13.77 -0.85
C ASP A 138 -5.73 -12.60 -1.81
N SER A 139 -4.48 -12.41 -2.27
CA SER A 139 -4.12 -11.31 -3.18
C SER A 139 -4.79 -11.43 -4.56
N ARG A 140 -5.05 -12.65 -5.03
CA ARG A 140 -5.72 -12.89 -6.32
C ARG A 140 -7.20 -12.58 -6.22
N GLN A 141 -7.85 -13.05 -5.14
CA GLN A 141 -9.25 -12.75 -4.90
C GLN A 141 -9.47 -11.24 -4.71
N PHE A 142 -8.56 -10.56 -4.01
CA PHE A 142 -8.61 -9.11 -3.87
C PHE A 142 -8.62 -8.42 -5.24
N LEU A 143 -7.75 -8.80 -6.18
CA LEU A 143 -7.76 -8.24 -7.53
C LEU A 143 -9.03 -8.60 -8.30
N ALA A 144 -9.53 -9.83 -8.17
CA ALA A 144 -10.77 -10.24 -8.80
C ALA A 144 -11.97 -9.39 -8.32
N ASP A 145 -12.03 -9.09 -7.02
CA ASP A 145 -13.06 -8.23 -6.42
C ASP A 145 -12.99 -6.79 -6.94
N LEU A 146 -11.79 -6.30 -7.33
CA LEU A 146 -11.64 -5.00 -7.96
C LEU A 146 -12.21 -4.96 -9.39
N GLY A 147 -12.28 -6.11 -10.05
CA GLY A 147 -12.77 -6.23 -11.42
C GLY A 147 -11.74 -5.85 -12.48
N PRO A 148 -12.03 -6.18 -13.76
CA PRO A 148 -11.08 -6.06 -14.87
C PRO A 148 -10.74 -4.62 -15.26
N GLU A 149 -11.57 -3.64 -14.87
CA GLU A 149 -11.37 -2.23 -15.21
C GLU A 149 -10.41 -1.50 -14.25
N ALA A 150 -10.01 -2.15 -13.13
CA ALA A 150 -9.07 -1.56 -12.20
C ALA A 150 -7.65 -1.61 -12.76
N ARG A 151 -7.14 -0.48 -13.22
CA ARG A 151 -5.80 -0.32 -13.82
C ARG A 151 -4.80 0.32 -12.88
N ILE A 152 -5.21 1.39 -12.20
CA ILE A 152 -4.38 2.11 -11.23
C ILE A 152 -5.17 2.22 -9.94
N VAL A 153 -4.79 1.39 -8.98
CA VAL A 153 -5.53 1.17 -7.73
C VAL A 153 -4.85 1.90 -6.57
N ALA A 154 -5.53 2.87 -5.98
CA ALA A 154 -5.04 3.61 -4.82
C ALA A 154 -5.48 2.96 -3.51
N LEU A 155 -4.53 2.48 -2.69
CA LEU A 155 -4.77 2.06 -1.31
C LEU A 155 -4.68 3.29 -0.39
N PHE A 156 -5.78 3.63 0.27
CA PHE A 156 -5.89 4.84 1.07
C PHE A 156 -5.94 4.58 2.57
N CYS A 157 -5.12 5.33 3.31
CA CYS A 157 -5.22 5.49 4.76
C CYS A 157 -4.89 6.95 5.15
N VAL A 158 -4.65 7.25 6.42
CA VAL A 158 -4.52 8.65 6.86
C VAL A 158 -3.08 9.14 7.00
N GLU A 159 -2.14 8.30 7.40
CA GLU A 159 -0.75 8.69 7.65
C GLU A 159 -0.09 9.20 6.36
N ARG A 160 0.73 10.26 6.48
CA ARG A 160 1.50 10.80 5.36
C ARG A 160 2.50 9.77 4.84
N GLU A 161 3.39 9.35 5.73
CA GLU A 161 4.49 8.47 5.36
C GLU A 161 4.00 7.03 5.13
N PRO A 162 4.34 6.40 4.01
CA PRO A 162 3.97 5.01 3.75
C PRO A 162 4.48 4.06 4.82
N ALA A 163 5.73 4.24 5.28
CA ALA A 163 6.34 3.42 6.32
C ALA A 163 5.66 3.53 7.69
N ALA A 164 4.86 4.58 7.91
CA ALA A 164 4.07 4.81 9.11
C ALA A 164 2.65 4.22 9.05
N CYS A 165 2.33 3.45 8.00
CA CYS A 165 0.96 3.05 7.73
C CYS A 165 0.82 1.61 7.24
N HIS A 166 -0.22 0.92 7.69
CA HIS A 166 -0.53 -0.45 7.26
C HIS A 166 -0.81 -0.59 5.76
N ARG A 167 -1.13 0.52 5.05
CA ARG A 167 -1.28 0.48 3.58
C ARG A 167 -0.02 0.00 2.86
N SER A 168 1.17 0.33 3.40
CA SER A 168 2.41 -0.14 2.82
C SER A 168 2.64 -1.64 3.03
N LEU A 169 2.19 -2.20 4.17
CA LEU A 169 2.27 -3.63 4.44
C LEU A 169 1.38 -4.42 3.47
N LEU A 170 0.17 -3.92 3.19
CA LEU A 170 -0.74 -4.50 2.18
C LEU A 170 -0.14 -4.38 0.77
N ALA A 171 0.36 -3.20 0.40
CA ALA A 171 1.00 -3.00 -0.90
C ALA A 171 2.20 -3.93 -1.11
N THR A 172 3.07 -4.08 -0.10
CA THR A 172 4.19 -5.03 -0.11
C THR A 172 3.70 -6.48 -0.25
N ARG A 173 2.57 -6.84 0.38
CA ARG A 173 1.98 -8.17 0.25
C ARG A 173 1.53 -8.42 -1.21
N LEU A 174 0.83 -7.49 -1.84
CA LEU A 174 0.40 -7.56 -3.23
C LEU A 174 1.59 -7.64 -4.20
N GLN A 175 2.62 -6.83 -3.97
CA GLN A 175 3.86 -6.87 -4.75
C GLN A 175 4.55 -8.23 -4.66
N ARG A 176 4.70 -8.76 -3.44
CA ARG A 176 5.35 -10.06 -3.22
C ARG A 176 4.59 -11.23 -3.84
N ASP A 177 3.27 -11.25 -3.69
CA ASP A 177 2.43 -12.38 -4.10
C ASP A 177 2.18 -12.41 -5.62
N LEU A 178 2.10 -11.21 -6.24
CA LEU A 178 1.64 -11.07 -7.62
C LEU A 178 2.62 -10.31 -8.53
N GLY A 179 3.75 -9.84 -8.00
CA GLY A 179 4.72 -9.06 -8.78
C GLY A 179 4.24 -7.65 -9.16
N LEU A 180 3.15 -7.15 -8.56
CA LEU A 180 2.56 -5.87 -8.97
C LEU A 180 3.50 -4.69 -8.71
N PRO A 181 3.57 -3.70 -9.63
CA PRO A 181 4.26 -2.46 -9.37
C PRO A 181 3.59 -1.69 -8.22
N VAL A 182 4.39 -1.18 -7.30
CA VAL A 182 3.92 -0.35 -6.18
C VAL A 182 4.58 1.02 -6.23
N LYS A 183 3.77 2.08 -6.14
CA LYS A 183 4.22 3.47 -6.03
C LYS A 183 3.55 4.14 -4.83
N HIS A 184 4.32 4.88 -4.05
CA HIS A 184 3.80 5.66 -2.93
C HIS A 184 3.61 7.11 -3.36
N LEU A 185 2.35 7.60 -3.34
CA LEU A 185 2.03 8.99 -3.58
C LEU A 185 2.11 9.76 -2.26
N ILE A 186 2.81 10.89 -2.27
CA ILE A 186 2.82 11.83 -1.15
C ILE A 186 2.14 13.10 -1.66
N ALA A 187 0.88 13.29 -1.27
CA ALA A 187 0.09 14.43 -1.66
C ALA A 187 0.66 15.72 -1.05
N GLY A 188 0.61 16.81 -1.81
CA GLY A 188 1.10 18.11 -1.38
C GLY A 188 2.61 18.32 -1.55
N GLN A 189 3.36 17.41 -2.16
CA GLN A 189 4.66 17.74 -2.74
C GLN A 189 4.39 18.42 -4.09
N ILE A 190 4.44 19.74 -4.09
CA ILE A 190 4.69 20.51 -5.31
C ILE A 190 6.06 20.03 -5.79
N ALA A 191 6.14 19.51 -7.01
CA ALA A 191 7.43 19.27 -7.64
C ALA A 191 8.21 20.61 -7.57
N PRO A 192 9.53 20.60 -7.24
CA PRO A 192 10.30 21.82 -7.36
C PRO A 192 10.07 22.34 -8.78
N GLU A 193 9.57 23.58 -8.90
CA GLU A 193 9.54 24.27 -10.17
C GLU A 193 11.00 24.31 -10.64
N ASP A 194 11.25 23.73 -11.81
CA ASP A 194 12.53 23.91 -12.49
C ASP A 194 12.67 25.42 -12.72
N THR A 195 13.39 26.06 -11.83
CA THR A 195 13.81 27.45 -12.03
C THR A 195 14.88 27.44 -13.09
N ASP A 196 14.48 27.84 -14.32
CA ASP A 196 15.38 28.26 -15.38
C ASP A 196 16.33 29.39 -14.93
#